data_f1384ae85e5d1e11dad5735e04a17dfd
#
_entry.id   f1384ae85e5d1e11dad5735e04a17dfd
#
_cell.length_a   1.000
_cell.length_b   1.000
_cell.length_c   1.000
_cell.angle_alpha   90.00
_cell.angle_beta   90.00
_cell.angle_gamma   90.00
#
_symmetry.space_group_name_H-M   'P 1'
#
loop_
_entity.id
_entity.type
_entity.pdbx_description
1 polymer ?
#
loop_
_entity_poly.entity_id
_entity_poly.type
_entity_poly.pdbx_seq_one_letter_code
_entity_poly.pdbx_strand_id
1 'polypeptide(L)'
;MNKKKKEIQINYLDLIPERSTQLRWHTDIRGRMVLEIENKGAFNTIAQKLFGKPRYTKIHLDDNGTFIWPLIDGRKTVEDIAALVKGKFGEKAEPLYPRIIKYFQIMESYHFVNFINKPGK
;
A
#
# COMPACT_ATOMS: atom_id res chain seq x y z
N MET A 1 -7.99 -29.97 -3.45
CA MET A 1 -7.65 -29.51 -3.83
C MET A 1 -7.66 -28.19 -3.86
N ASN A 2 -8.04 -27.57 -4.24
CA ASN A 2 -8.07 -26.22 -4.33
C ASN A 2 -8.83 -25.48 -3.31
N LYS A 3 -9.30 -26.16 -2.30
CA LYS A 3 -10.00 -25.56 -1.23
C LYS A 3 -9.15 -24.53 -0.52
N LYS A 4 -7.90 -24.85 -0.25
CA LYS A 4 -6.99 -23.94 0.37
C LYS A 4 -6.78 -22.68 -0.43
N LYS A 5 -6.56 -22.87 -1.73
CA LYS A 5 -6.37 -21.78 -2.62
C LYS A 5 -7.59 -20.87 -2.67
N LYS A 6 -8.75 -21.49 -2.72
CA LYS A 6 -9.99 -20.77 -2.76
C LYS A 6 -10.20 -19.97 -1.50
N GLU A 7 -9.88 -20.55 -0.35
CA GLU A 7 -10.02 -19.85 0.91
C GLU A 7 -9.12 -18.64 0.99
N ILE A 8 -7.90 -18.76 0.50
CA ILE A 8 -6.97 -17.65 0.49
C ILE A 8 -7.52 -16.50 -0.36
N GLN A 9 -8.05 -16.82 -1.52
CA GLN A 9 -8.60 -15.80 -2.40
C GLN A 9 -9.81 -15.10 -1.78
N ILE A 10 -10.69 -15.86 -1.16
CA ILE A 10 -11.89 -15.31 -0.56
C ILE A 10 -11.51 -14.38 0.58
N ASN A 11 -10.48 -14.77 1.34
CA ASN A 11 -10.12 -14.02 2.53
C ASN A 11 -9.38 -12.74 2.26
N TYR A 12 -8.95 -12.50 1.02
CA TYR A 12 -8.18 -11.29 0.74
C TYR A 12 -8.98 -10.03 1.05
N LEU A 13 -10.25 -10.01 0.68
CA LEU A 13 -11.08 -8.83 0.93
C LEU A 13 -11.38 -8.64 2.42
N ASP A 14 -11.19 -9.67 3.21
CA ASP A 14 -11.40 -9.59 4.65
C ASP A 14 -10.13 -9.21 5.40
N LEU A 15 -9.02 -9.08 4.71
CA LEU A 15 -7.77 -8.70 5.35
C LEU A 15 -7.82 -7.24 5.78
N ILE A 16 -7.18 -6.98 6.92
CA ILE A 16 -7.17 -5.64 7.51
C ILE A 16 -5.77 -5.07 7.39
N PRO A 17 -5.58 -4.11 6.49
CA PRO A 17 -4.24 -3.53 6.29
C PRO A 17 -3.94 -2.44 7.29
N GLU A 18 -2.67 -2.31 7.63
CA GLU A 18 -2.20 -1.19 8.42
C GLU A 18 -0.91 -0.67 7.81
N ARG A 19 -0.68 0.62 7.96
CA ARG A 19 0.52 1.25 7.43
C ARG A 19 1.74 0.88 8.26
N SER A 20 2.88 0.74 7.60
CA SER A 20 4.14 0.51 8.29
C SER A 20 4.47 1.73 9.15
N THR A 21 4.89 1.49 10.39
CA THR A 21 5.28 2.58 11.27
C THR A 21 6.66 3.13 10.95
N GLN A 22 7.40 2.44 10.10
CA GLN A 22 8.74 2.87 9.75
C GLN A 22 8.77 3.72 8.49
N LEU A 23 7.63 3.96 7.90
CA LEU A 23 7.51 4.70 6.67
C LEU A 23 7.05 6.10 6.97
N ARG A 24 7.74 7.10 6.43
CA ARG A 24 7.33 8.49 6.57
C ARG A 24 6.49 8.89 5.38
N TRP A 25 5.57 9.82 5.59
CA TRP A 25 4.73 10.26 4.49
C TRP A 25 4.19 11.66 4.77
N HIS A 26 3.86 12.34 3.67
CA HIS A 26 3.31 13.69 3.74
C HIS A 26 2.58 13.97 2.44
N THR A 27 1.88 15.10 2.37
CA THR A 27 1.28 15.51 1.11
C THR A 27 2.14 16.60 0.48
N ASP A 28 2.20 16.59 -0.84
CA ASP A 28 2.96 17.61 -1.56
C ASP A 28 2.07 18.84 -1.79
N ILE A 29 2.60 19.81 -2.52
CA ILE A 29 1.91 21.07 -2.75
C ILE A 29 0.59 20.89 -3.51
N ARG A 30 0.48 19.80 -4.26
CA ARG A 30 -0.75 19.51 -5.00
C ARG A 30 -1.73 18.66 -4.19
N GLY A 31 -1.38 18.34 -2.96
CA GLY A 31 -2.23 17.52 -2.12
C GLY A 31 -2.09 16.02 -2.37
N ARG A 32 -1.09 15.62 -3.13
CA ARG A 32 -0.86 14.20 -3.38
C ARG A 32 0.04 13.61 -2.32
N MET A 33 -0.23 12.36 -2.00
CA MET A 33 0.52 11.64 -0.98
C MET A 33 1.89 11.27 -1.49
N VAL A 34 2.92 11.51 -0.65
CA VAL A 34 4.29 11.13 -0.94
C VAL A 34 4.78 10.24 0.19
N LEU A 35 5.26 9.05 -0.17
CA LEU A 35 5.85 8.13 0.78
C LEU A 35 7.37 8.27 0.71
N GLU A 36 8.01 8.30 1.87
CA GLU A 36 9.46 8.46 1.94
C GLU A 36 10.07 7.21 2.55
N ILE A 37 10.97 6.60 1.81
CA ILE A 37 11.64 5.38 2.24
C ILE A 37 13.09 5.69 2.46
N GLU A 38 13.57 5.37 3.65
CA GLU A 38 14.99 5.56 3.93
C GLU A 38 15.79 4.45 3.26
N ASN A 39 16.79 4.83 2.50
CA ASN A 39 17.68 3.87 1.85
C ASN A 39 18.71 3.41 2.87
N LYS A 40 18.50 2.22 3.40
CA LYS A 40 19.37 1.67 4.44
C LYS A 40 20.21 0.52 3.90
N GLY A 41 21.21 0.16 4.68
CA GLY A 41 22.04 -0.98 4.34
C GLY A 41 23.38 -0.55 3.79
N ALA A 42 24.38 -1.42 3.97
CA ALA A 42 25.74 -1.12 3.58
C ALA A 42 25.85 -0.78 2.10
N PHE A 43 25.16 -1.56 1.27
CA PHE A 43 25.21 -1.32 -0.16
C PHE A 43 24.64 0.05 -0.52
N ASN A 44 23.50 0.38 0.07
CA ASN A 44 22.88 1.66 -0.21
C ASN A 44 23.75 2.82 0.28
N THR A 45 24.40 2.63 1.41
CA THR A 45 25.29 3.66 1.94
C THR A 45 26.44 3.91 0.97
N ILE A 46 27.02 2.83 0.45
CA ILE A 46 28.10 2.95 -0.52
C ILE A 46 27.63 3.62 -1.78
N ALA A 47 26.44 3.24 -2.26
CA ALA A 47 25.88 3.84 -3.47
C ALA A 47 25.64 5.32 -3.27
N GLN A 48 25.16 5.72 -2.11
CA GLN A 48 24.93 7.14 -1.82
C GLN A 48 26.22 7.94 -1.89
N LYS A 49 27.28 7.39 -1.32
CA LYS A 49 28.56 8.08 -1.32
C LYS A 49 29.18 8.16 -2.70
N LEU A 50 29.12 7.06 -3.44
CA LEU A 50 29.80 6.99 -4.72
C LEU A 50 29.00 7.60 -5.86
N PHE A 51 27.68 7.52 -5.79
CA PHE A 51 26.82 7.93 -6.90
C PHE A 51 25.87 9.06 -6.56
N GLY A 52 25.98 9.61 -5.37
CA GLY A 52 25.16 10.75 -5.00
C GLY A 52 23.69 10.46 -4.84
N LYS A 53 23.33 9.22 -4.56
CA LYS A 53 21.94 8.88 -4.36
C LYS A 53 21.39 9.53 -3.08
N PRO A 54 20.12 9.94 -3.08
CA PRO A 54 19.56 10.54 -1.88
C PRO A 54 19.40 9.54 -0.76
N ARG A 55 19.33 10.05 0.44
CA ARG A 55 19.13 9.21 1.61
C ARG A 55 17.73 8.60 1.61
N TYR A 56 16.76 9.30 1.06
CA TYR A 56 15.39 8.86 1.01
C TYR A 56 14.93 8.74 -0.42
N THR A 57 14.13 7.73 -0.68
CA THR A 57 13.44 7.59 -1.96
C THR A 57 12.01 8.07 -1.76
N LYS A 58 11.54 8.93 -2.63
CA LYS A 58 10.18 9.46 -2.55
C LYS A 58 9.31 8.81 -3.60
N ILE A 59 8.16 8.33 -3.17
CA ILE A 59 7.19 7.71 -4.07
C ILE A 59 5.93 8.55 -4.04
N HIS A 60 5.58 9.10 -5.19
CA HIS A 60 4.39 9.95 -5.33
C HIS A 60 3.22 9.08 -5.74
N LEU A 61 2.16 9.11 -4.94
CA LEU A 61 0.98 8.31 -5.24
C LEU A 61 0.05 9.09 -6.14
N ASP A 62 -0.69 8.36 -6.96
CA ASP A 62 -1.70 9.00 -7.81
C ASP A 62 -2.94 9.32 -6.99
N ASP A 63 -4.00 9.74 -7.67
CA ASP A 63 -5.23 10.15 -6.96
C ASP A 63 -5.82 9.01 -6.15
N ASN A 64 -5.85 7.80 -6.72
CA ASN A 64 -6.39 6.65 -6.01
C ASN A 64 -5.55 6.32 -4.79
N GLY A 65 -4.23 6.26 -4.96
CA GLY A 65 -3.34 5.96 -3.85
C GLY A 65 -3.40 7.00 -2.76
N THR A 66 -3.50 8.27 -3.15
CA THR A 66 -3.62 9.37 -2.21
C THR A 66 -4.89 9.24 -1.37
N PHE A 67 -5.99 8.84 -1.99
CA PHE A 67 -7.24 8.65 -1.26
C PHE A 67 -7.17 7.44 -0.34
N ILE A 68 -6.57 6.35 -0.82
CA ILE A 68 -6.54 5.09 -0.08
C ILE A 68 -5.61 5.14 1.12
N TRP A 69 -4.45 5.80 0.98
CA TRP A 69 -3.40 5.73 1.99
C TRP A 69 -3.88 6.06 3.41
N PRO A 70 -4.61 7.18 3.64
CA PRO A 70 -5.07 7.49 5.00
C PRO A 70 -6.11 6.51 5.53
N LEU A 71 -6.77 5.76 4.65
CA LEU A 71 -7.80 4.80 5.07
C LEU A 71 -7.20 3.51 5.63
N ILE A 72 -5.91 3.30 5.43
CA ILE A 72 -5.22 2.10 5.89
C ILE A 72 -4.87 2.28 7.35
N ASP A 73 -5.82 1.98 8.23
CA ASP A 73 -5.72 2.34 9.63
C ASP A 73 -5.67 1.14 10.59
N GLY A 74 -5.58 -0.08 10.08
CA GLY A 74 -5.56 -1.25 10.94
C GLY A 74 -6.94 -1.65 11.44
N ARG A 75 -8.00 -1.04 10.92
CA ARG A 75 -9.36 -1.35 11.34
C ARG A 75 -10.27 -1.72 10.18
N LYS A 76 -10.09 -1.05 9.04
CA LYS A 76 -10.92 -1.30 7.86
C LYS A 76 -10.37 -2.49 7.09
N THR A 77 -11.27 -3.32 6.58
CA THR A 77 -10.86 -4.40 5.69
C THR A 77 -10.58 -3.85 4.30
N VAL A 78 -9.95 -4.66 3.47
CA VAL A 78 -9.76 -4.30 2.06
C VAL A 78 -11.11 -4.01 1.41
N GLU A 79 -12.14 -4.79 1.75
CA GLU A 79 -13.47 -4.57 1.19
C GLU A 79 -14.06 -3.24 1.66
N ASP A 80 -13.87 -2.88 2.92
CA ASP A 80 -14.35 -1.59 3.42
C ASP A 80 -13.72 -0.45 2.63
N ILE A 81 -12.42 -0.55 2.40
CA ILE A 81 -11.70 0.48 1.67
C ILE A 81 -12.19 0.52 0.22
N ALA A 82 -12.42 -0.65 -0.38
CA ALA A 82 -12.92 -0.71 -1.75
C ALA A 82 -14.25 0.01 -1.87
N ALA A 83 -15.14 -0.17 -0.90
CA ALA A 83 -16.44 0.51 -0.94
C ALA A 83 -16.27 2.03 -0.89
N LEU A 84 -15.32 2.50 -0.09
CA LEU A 84 -15.06 3.95 -0.01
C LEU A 84 -14.47 4.48 -1.32
N VAL A 85 -13.61 3.70 -1.95
CA VAL A 85 -13.03 4.08 -3.24
C VAL A 85 -14.13 4.18 -4.29
N LYS A 86 -15.05 3.21 -4.30
CA LYS A 86 -16.16 3.23 -5.24
C LYS A 86 -17.04 4.46 -5.01
N GLY A 87 -17.27 4.79 -3.75
CA GLY A 87 -18.06 5.97 -3.42
C GLY A 87 -17.41 7.26 -3.88
N LYS A 88 -16.08 7.32 -3.81
CA LYS A 88 -15.35 8.53 -4.18
C LYS A 88 -15.23 8.69 -5.70
N PHE A 89 -14.87 7.62 -6.39
CA PHE A 89 -14.50 7.71 -7.81
C PHE A 89 -15.56 7.18 -8.77
N GLY A 90 -16.56 6.45 -8.24
CA GLY A 90 -17.63 5.95 -9.09
C GLY A 90 -17.14 5.02 -10.18
N GLU A 91 -17.59 5.26 -11.39
CA GLU A 91 -17.24 4.41 -12.53
C GLU A 91 -15.75 4.39 -12.81
N LYS A 92 -15.06 5.44 -12.46
CA LYS A 92 -13.62 5.51 -12.69
C LYS A 92 -12.85 4.51 -11.84
N ALA A 93 -13.47 3.97 -10.81
CA ALA A 93 -12.81 2.99 -9.96
C ALA A 93 -12.84 1.58 -10.56
N GLU A 94 -13.63 1.36 -11.60
CA GLU A 94 -13.77 0.03 -12.16
C GLU A 94 -12.59 -0.36 -13.04
N PRO A 95 -12.19 -1.61 -13.05
CA PRO A 95 -12.70 -2.73 -12.28
C PRO A 95 -12.19 -2.67 -10.84
N LEU A 96 -13.10 -2.52 -9.91
CA LEU A 96 -12.78 -2.15 -8.54
C LEU A 96 -11.90 -3.16 -7.80
N TYR A 97 -12.39 -4.39 -7.67
CA TYR A 97 -11.67 -5.37 -6.86
C TYR A 97 -10.31 -5.76 -7.43
N PRO A 98 -10.19 -6.04 -8.73
CA PRO A 98 -8.86 -6.36 -9.24
C PRO A 98 -7.85 -5.24 -9.03
N ARG A 99 -8.28 -4.00 -9.16
CA ARG A 99 -7.38 -2.87 -9.01
C ARG A 99 -6.97 -2.65 -7.57
N ILE A 100 -7.92 -2.77 -6.63
CA ILE A 100 -7.58 -2.53 -5.24
C ILE A 100 -6.74 -3.68 -4.66
N ILE A 101 -7.02 -4.91 -5.10
CA ILE A 101 -6.22 -6.04 -4.66
C ILE A 101 -4.79 -5.89 -5.16
N LYS A 102 -4.64 -5.47 -6.42
CA LYS A 102 -3.31 -5.24 -6.98
C LYS A 102 -2.57 -4.15 -6.21
N TYR A 103 -3.27 -3.09 -5.86
CA TYR A 103 -2.69 -2.01 -5.07
C TYR A 103 -2.11 -2.54 -3.76
N PHE A 104 -2.90 -3.32 -3.02
CA PHE A 104 -2.44 -3.82 -1.74
C PHE A 104 -1.35 -4.88 -1.88
N GLN A 105 -1.40 -5.68 -2.95
CA GLN A 105 -0.32 -6.64 -3.19
C GLN A 105 1.01 -5.93 -3.41
N ILE A 106 0.97 -4.84 -4.16
CA ILE A 106 2.18 -4.05 -4.41
C ILE A 106 2.66 -3.42 -3.11
N MET A 107 1.75 -2.82 -2.35
CA MET A 107 2.11 -2.17 -1.09
C MET A 107 2.69 -3.15 -0.10
N GLU A 108 2.13 -4.36 -0.04
CA GLU A 108 2.66 -5.39 0.85
C GLU A 108 4.04 -5.85 0.40
N SER A 109 4.24 -5.99 -0.90
CA SER A 109 5.51 -6.47 -1.43
C SER A 109 6.67 -5.52 -1.11
N TYR A 110 6.36 -4.23 -0.98
CA TYR A 110 7.37 -3.24 -0.61
C TYR A 110 7.41 -2.99 0.89
N HIS A 111 6.62 -3.72 1.67
CA HIS A 111 6.56 -3.58 3.12
C HIS A 111 6.03 -2.22 3.57
N PHE A 112 5.25 -1.57 2.73
CA PHE A 112 4.59 -0.33 3.12
C PHE A 112 3.34 -0.59 3.93
N VAL A 113 2.75 -1.78 3.77
CA VAL A 113 1.52 -2.20 4.41
C VAL A 113 1.69 -3.62 4.93
N ASN A 114 1.15 -3.88 6.11
CA ASN A 114 1.04 -5.22 6.67
C ASN A 114 -0.43 -5.53 6.89
N PHE A 115 -0.78 -6.81 6.88
CA PHE A 115 -2.14 -7.23 7.19
C PHE A 115 -2.13 -7.85 8.58
N ILE A 116 -2.91 -7.27 9.49
CA ILE A 116 -2.87 -7.71 10.88
C ILE A 116 -3.55 -9.05 11.10
N ASN A 117 -4.41 -9.47 10.19
CA ASN A 117 -5.14 -10.73 10.31
C ASN A 117 -4.86 -11.71 9.18
N LYS A 118 -3.70 -11.58 8.55
CA LYS A 118 -3.37 -12.48 7.44
C LYS A 118 -3.04 -13.86 7.96
N PRO A 119 -3.72 -14.90 7.46
CA PRO A 119 -3.46 -16.26 7.94
C PRO A 119 -2.15 -16.79 7.37
N GLY A 120 -1.65 -17.85 7.99
CA GLY A 120 -0.49 -18.54 7.48
C GLY A 120 0.84 -17.90 7.80
N LYS A 121 0.88 -17.03 8.78
CA LYS A 121 2.14 -16.40 9.15
C LYS A 121 2.85 -17.15 10.24
#